data_5515da2d063a9081d933b255c8322e9c
#
_entry.id   5515da2d063a9081d933b255c8322e9c
#
_cell.length_a   1.000
_cell.length_b   1.000
_cell.length_c   1.000
_cell.angle_alpha   90.00
_cell.angle_beta   90.00
_cell.angle_gamma   90.00
#
_symmetry.space_group_name_H-M   'P 1'
#
loop_
_entity.id
_entity.type
_entity.pdbx_description
1 polymer ?
#
loop_
_entity_poly.entity_id
_entity_poly.type
_entity_poly.pdbx_seq_one_letter_code
_entity_poly.pdbx_strand_id
1 'polypeptide(L)' 'AHADVWHTDIEYQPGDVLLFGPEPTGLAEEVLTHPRITQQVRIPMLPGRRSMNLSNAAAVATYEAWRQFGFPGGE' A
#
# COMPACT_ATOMS: atom_id res chain seq x y z
N ALA A 1 3.61 9.07 5.22
CA ALA A 1 2.19 8.72 5.23
C ALA A 1 1.74 8.50 6.66
N HIS A 2 0.52 8.92 6.96
CA HIS A 2 -0.01 8.89 8.32
C HIS A 2 -1.28 8.04 8.43
N ALA A 3 -1.38 7.05 7.55
CA ALA A 3 -2.51 6.13 7.62
C ALA A 3 -2.44 5.31 8.89
N ASP A 4 -3.58 5.06 9.51
CA ASP A 4 -3.65 4.29 10.75
C ASP A 4 -3.82 2.80 10.51
N VAL A 5 -4.07 2.41 9.27
CA VAL A 5 -4.37 1.03 8.91
C VAL A 5 -3.16 0.43 8.19
N TRP A 6 -2.74 -0.73 8.63
CA TRP A 6 -1.65 -1.45 7.97
C TRP A 6 -2.15 -2.07 6.67
N HIS A 7 -1.23 -2.18 5.70
CA HIS A 7 -1.55 -2.77 4.39
C HIS A 7 -2.04 -4.22 4.51
N THR A 8 -1.74 -4.90 5.61
CA THR A 8 -2.17 -6.27 5.86
C THR A 8 -3.55 -6.37 6.51
N ASP A 9 -4.11 -5.25 6.96
CA ASP A 9 -5.35 -5.25 7.74
C ASP A 9 -6.60 -5.02 6.91
N ILE A 10 -6.46 -4.87 5.62
CA ILE A 10 -7.61 -4.66 4.72
C ILE A 10 -7.79 -5.87 3.82
N GLU A 11 -8.99 -6.02 3.31
CA GLU A 11 -9.33 -7.11 2.39
C GLU A 11 -9.27 -6.56 0.96
N TYR A 12 -8.26 -7.02 0.20
CA TYR A 12 -8.12 -6.61 -1.20
C TYR A 12 -9.13 -7.33 -2.07
N GLN A 13 -9.62 -6.64 -3.09
CA GLN A 13 -10.60 -7.17 -4.04
C GLN A 13 -9.98 -7.25 -5.43
N PRO A 14 -10.37 -8.24 -6.24
CA PRO A 14 -9.93 -8.26 -7.64
C PRO A 14 -10.30 -6.96 -8.33
N GLY A 15 -9.36 -6.39 -9.07
CA GLY A 15 -9.56 -5.13 -9.76
C GLY A 15 -9.15 -3.90 -8.95
N ASP A 16 -8.77 -4.06 -7.69
CA ASP A 16 -8.25 -2.94 -6.90
C ASP A 16 -6.98 -2.37 -7.54
N VAL A 17 -6.82 -1.06 -7.40
CA VAL A 17 -5.63 -0.36 -7.86
C VAL A 17 -4.87 0.13 -6.64
N LEU A 18 -3.58 -0.18 -6.60
CA LEU A 18 -2.68 0.27 -5.54
C LEU A 18 -1.97 1.53 -6.02
N LEU A 19 -2.12 2.61 -5.27
CA LEU A 19 -1.56 3.90 -5.63
C LEU A 19 -0.44 4.27 -4.66
N PHE A 20 0.72 4.61 -5.20
CA PHE A 20 1.90 4.96 -4.42
C PHE A 20 2.31 6.40 -4.74
N GLY A 21 2.81 7.09 -3.73
CA GLY A 21 3.32 8.44 -3.91
C GLY A 21 4.83 8.46 -4.14
N PRO A 22 5.34 9.53 -4.75
CA PRO A 22 6.77 9.69 -4.92
C PRO A 22 7.48 9.93 -3.58
N GLU A 23 8.74 9.52 -3.50
CA GLU A 23 9.57 9.85 -2.35
C GLU A 23 10.12 11.26 -2.53
N PRO A 24 10.41 11.95 -1.43
CA PRO A 24 10.10 11.59 -0.04
C PRO A 24 8.73 12.08 0.42
N THR A 25 8.01 12.82 -0.42
CA THR A 25 6.82 13.56 0.00
C THR A 25 5.54 12.73 0.03
N GLY A 26 5.51 11.60 -0.68
CA GLY A 26 4.29 10.81 -0.79
C GLY A 26 3.25 11.47 -1.68
N LEU A 27 2.00 11.05 -1.55
CA LEU A 27 0.90 11.57 -2.36
C LEU A 27 0.43 12.91 -1.84
N ALA A 28 0.05 13.79 -2.75
CA ALA A 28 -0.50 15.10 -2.40
C ALA A 28 -1.85 14.93 -1.70
N GLU A 29 -2.19 15.90 -0.87
CA GLU A 29 -3.44 15.86 -0.10
C GLU A 29 -4.66 15.75 -0.99
N GLU A 30 -4.67 16.44 -2.13
CA GLU A 30 -5.79 16.38 -3.07
C GLU A 30 -6.01 14.97 -3.60
N VAL A 31 -4.93 14.20 -3.77
CA VAL A 31 -5.03 12.81 -4.21
C VAL A 31 -5.56 11.94 -3.08
N LEU A 32 -5.01 12.12 -1.87
CA LEU A 32 -5.39 11.31 -0.71
C LEU A 32 -6.87 11.49 -0.35
N THR A 33 -7.43 12.66 -0.58
CA THR A 33 -8.83 12.96 -0.26
C THR A 33 -9.76 12.76 -1.44
N HIS A 34 -9.25 12.30 -2.59
CA HIS A 34 -10.08 12.08 -3.77
C HIS A 34 -11.13 11.00 -3.50
N PRO A 35 -12.38 11.19 -3.99
CA PRO A 35 -13.44 10.21 -3.72
C PRO A 35 -13.17 8.80 -4.19
N ARG A 36 -12.27 8.62 -5.14
CA ARG A 36 -11.91 7.28 -5.64
C ARG A 36 -10.91 6.55 -4.75
N ILE A 37 -10.33 7.24 -3.77
CA ILE A 37 -9.47 6.60 -2.77
C ILE A 37 -10.38 6.02 -1.70
N THR A 38 -10.46 4.70 -1.66
CA THR A 38 -11.35 4.01 -0.73
C THR A 38 -10.67 3.68 0.58
N GLN A 39 -9.34 3.60 0.59
CA GLN A 39 -8.61 3.27 1.80
C GLN A 39 -7.18 3.76 1.70
N GLN A 40 -6.69 4.32 2.80
CA GLN A 40 -5.27 4.67 2.93
C GLN A 40 -4.63 3.66 3.88
N VAL A 41 -3.50 3.11 3.48
CA VAL A 41 -2.81 2.09 4.27
C VAL A 41 -1.34 2.42 4.38
N ARG A 42 -0.69 1.83 5.38
CA ARG A 42 0.75 1.97 5.55
C ARG A 42 1.39 0.59 5.67
N ILE A 43 2.63 0.49 5.25
CA ILE A 43 3.47 -0.67 5.53
C ILE A 43 4.17 -0.37 6.85
N PRO A 44 3.96 -1.19 7.89
CA PRO A 44 4.56 -0.90 9.19
C PRO A 44 6.09 -0.95 9.14
N MET A 45 6.73 -0.04 9.86
CA MET A 45 8.17 0.03 9.97
C MET A 45 8.54 0.10 11.45
N LEU A 46 9.70 -0.40 11.78
CA LEU A 46 10.22 -0.25 13.14
C LEU A 46 10.49 1.23 13.43
N PRO A 47 10.30 1.65 14.68
CA PRO A 47 10.56 3.04 15.04
C PRO A 47 11.98 3.45 14.67
N GLY A 48 12.14 4.67 14.15
CA GLY A 48 13.44 5.20 13.77
C GLY A 48 13.97 4.74 12.44
N ARG A 49 13.26 3.84 11.76
CA ARG A 49 13.67 3.37 10.43
C ARG A 49 13.10 4.28 9.35
N ARG A 50 13.82 4.36 8.23
CA ARG A 50 13.32 5.07 7.06
C ARG A 50 12.15 4.32 6.46
N SER A 51 11.31 5.03 5.74
CA SER A 51 10.32 4.37 4.91
C SER A 51 11.02 3.58 3.80
N MET A 52 10.35 2.53 3.35
CA MET A 52 10.80 1.68 2.27
C MET A 52 10.83 2.48 0.96
N ASN A 53 11.79 2.19 0.06
CA ASN A 53 11.76 2.85 -1.23
C ASN A 53 10.52 2.39 -2.03
N LEU A 54 10.19 3.16 -3.06
CA LEU A 54 8.95 2.96 -3.81
C LEU A 54 8.84 1.56 -4.42
N SER A 55 9.91 1.08 -5.04
CA SER A 55 9.90 -0.24 -5.67
C SER A 55 9.66 -1.34 -4.65
N ASN A 56 10.33 -1.25 -3.51
CA ASN A 56 10.17 -2.24 -2.44
C ASN A 56 8.75 -2.18 -1.86
N ALA A 57 8.22 -0.98 -1.65
CA ALA A 57 6.86 -0.82 -1.14
C ALA A 57 5.83 -1.42 -2.09
N ALA A 58 6.00 -1.19 -3.38
CA ALA A 58 5.11 -1.75 -4.40
C ALA A 58 5.16 -3.26 -4.39
N ALA A 59 6.35 -3.84 -4.30
CA ALA A 59 6.50 -5.29 -4.25
C ALA A 59 5.83 -5.88 -3.01
N VAL A 60 6.07 -5.28 -1.85
CA VAL A 60 5.50 -5.77 -0.59
C VAL A 60 3.97 -5.73 -0.64
N ALA A 61 3.39 -4.61 -1.07
CA ALA A 61 1.94 -4.46 -1.13
C ALA A 61 1.32 -5.42 -2.16
N THR A 62 1.97 -5.59 -3.30
CA THR A 62 1.50 -6.49 -4.36
C THR A 62 1.49 -7.93 -3.88
N TYR A 63 2.55 -8.36 -3.19
CA TYR A 63 2.60 -9.71 -2.65
C TYR A 63 1.53 -9.94 -1.59
N GLU A 64 1.23 -8.94 -0.77
CA GLU A 64 0.18 -9.08 0.22
C GLU A 64 -1.19 -9.28 -0.44
N ALA A 65 -1.50 -8.50 -1.47
CA ALA A 65 -2.76 -8.66 -2.18
C ALA A 65 -2.84 -10.05 -2.85
N TRP A 66 -1.75 -10.46 -3.48
CA TRP A 66 -1.67 -11.76 -4.14
C TRP A 66 -1.80 -12.90 -3.13
N ARG A 67 -1.18 -12.76 -1.97
CA ARG A 67 -1.31 -13.74 -0.88
C ARG A 67 -2.77 -13.90 -0.47
N GLN A 68 -3.49 -12.79 -0.32
CA GLN A 68 -4.89 -12.84 0.08
C GLN A 68 -5.76 -13.58 -0.93
N PHE A 69 -5.39 -13.54 -2.19
CA PHE A 69 -6.11 -14.26 -3.24
C PHE A 69 -5.68 -15.72 -3.38
N GLY A 70 -4.75 -16.18 -2.55
CA GLY A 70 -4.26 -17.56 -2.58
C GLY A 70 -3.15 -17.79 -3.59
N PHE A 71 -2.43 -16.76 -3.97
CA PHE A 71 -1.31 -16.83 -4.93
C PHE A 71 -1.72 -17.46 -6.26
N PRO A 72 -2.80 -17.01 -6.92
CA PRO A 72 -3.23 -17.63 -8.19
C PRO A 72 -2.11 -17.56 -9.22
N GLY A 73 -1.83 -18.69 -9.87
CA GLY A 73 -0.73 -18.80 -10.84
C GLY A 73 0.64 -18.98 -10.23
N GLY A 74 0.75 -18.99 -8.91
CA GLY A 74 2.03 -19.17 -8.23
C GLY A 74 2.57 -20.59 -8.35
N GLU A 75 3.90 -20.73 -8.36
CA GLU A 75 4.57 -22.00 -8.46
C GLU A 75 5.41 -22.31 -7.25
#